data_872ed92138ad61fb5f0882a860dddd33
#
_entry.id   872ed92138ad61fb5f0882a860dddd33
#
_cell.length_a   1.000
_cell.length_b   1.000
_cell.length_c   1.000
_cell.angle_alpha   90.00
_cell.angle_beta   90.00
_cell.angle_gamma   90.00
#
_symmetry.space_group_name_H-M   'P 1'
#
loop_
_entity.id
_entity.type
_entity.pdbx_description
1 polymer ?
#
loop_
_entity_poly.entity_id
_entity_poly.type
_entity_poly.pdbx_seq_one_letter_code
_entity_poly.pdbx_strand_id
1 'polypeptide(L)'
;MIGGYLLKKLCLMVSILPLFGCNNTDDTVSQQTKKQSYTEIYEQVPSPSVTKTENPDTVLKEVNNQPAKKDSMMLDVVLIKQNPELRYGCEVTSLAMVLNHAGVNIDKMDLYRSIQKDPDPIKRAANGDILNWGNPADGFVGDMTGRQAGYAVFDKPMEALVNQKLPGRAINLTNQPFERVLEHVSAGYPVVVWTTGDYRLPDRWESWNHGQQVIKTPLDLHAVVLVGYDANYVYLNDPLSGKKQVRVRKDQFIESWKALQSRAISYK
;
A
#
# COMPACT_ATOMS: atom_id res chain seq x y z
N MET A 1 -58.50 -6.74 -29.25
CA MET A 1 -59.29 -5.68 -28.63
C MET A 1 -58.41 -4.95 -27.70
N ILE A 2 -57.90 -3.78 -28.15
CA ILE A 2 -58.14 -2.44 -27.60
C ILE A 2 -57.40 -2.32 -26.23
N GLY A 3 -56.35 -1.58 -25.99
CA GLY A 3 -55.92 -0.26 -26.50
C GLY A 3 -55.72 0.61 -25.27
N GLY A 4 -54.64 1.38 -25.20
CA GLY A 4 -54.48 2.35 -24.13
C GLY A 4 -53.09 2.94 -24.00
N TYR A 5 -52.72 3.81 -24.93
CA TYR A 5 -51.63 4.82 -24.74
C TYR A 5 -52.05 5.83 -23.67
N LEU A 6 -51.16 6.19 -22.76
CA LEU A 6 -51.22 7.52 -22.14
C LEU A 6 -49.84 8.14 -21.98
N LEU A 7 -49.58 9.06 -22.85
CA LEU A 7 -48.57 10.11 -22.90
C LEU A 7 -49.00 11.25 -21.95
N LYS A 8 -48.09 11.84 -21.20
CA LYS A 8 -48.13 13.22 -20.61
C LYS A 8 -47.17 13.27 -19.38
N LYS A 9 -46.36 14.29 -19.10
CA LYS A 9 -46.17 15.64 -19.65
C LYS A 9 -44.77 16.08 -19.20
N LEU A 10 -44.08 16.73 -20.11
CA LEU A 10 -42.91 17.57 -19.91
C LEU A 10 -43.30 18.83 -19.11
N CYS A 11 -42.68 19.12 -17.99
CA CYS A 11 -42.72 20.43 -17.35
C CYS A 11 -41.31 21.01 -17.31
N LEU A 12 -41.06 21.92 -18.26
CA LEU A 12 -40.01 22.93 -18.22
C LEU A 12 -40.34 23.94 -17.11
N MET A 13 -39.49 24.12 -16.14
CA MET A 13 -39.50 25.30 -15.30
C MET A 13 -38.19 26.06 -15.51
N VAL A 14 -38.33 27.13 -16.23
CA VAL A 14 -37.34 28.23 -16.32
C VAL A 14 -37.48 29.08 -15.05
N SER A 15 -36.42 29.28 -14.31
CA SER A 15 -36.38 30.26 -13.24
C SER A 15 -35.19 31.16 -13.38
N ILE A 16 -35.51 32.40 -13.50
CA ILE A 16 -34.79 33.62 -13.76
C ILE A 16 -33.88 33.96 -12.58
N LEU A 17 -32.62 34.35 -12.91
CA LEU A 17 -31.70 35.02 -12.00
C LEU A 17 -32.12 36.49 -11.75
N PRO A 18 -31.81 37.06 -10.59
CA PRO A 18 -31.52 38.50 -10.52
C PRO A 18 -30.04 38.76 -10.21
N LEU A 19 -29.45 39.58 -11.07
CA LEU A 19 -28.22 40.34 -10.88
C LEU A 19 -28.48 41.51 -9.96
N PHE A 20 -27.71 41.67 -8.91
CA PHE A 20 -27.36 42.91 -8.22
C PHE A 20 -26.03 42.66 -7.54
N GLY A 21 -24.95 43.37 -7.72
CA GLY A 21 -24.71 44.79 -7.83
C GLY A 21 -23.56 45.09 -6.88
N CYS A 22 -22.46 45.60 -7.40
CA CYS A 22 -21.20 45.94 -6.73
C CYS A 22 -21.40 46.84 -5.51
N ASN A 23 -20.55 46.69 -4.48
CA ASN A 23 -19.92 47.85 -3.84
C ASN A 23 -18.55 47.47 -3.26
N ASN A 24 -17.54 48.21 -3.68
CA ASN A 24 -16.20 48.28 -3.15
C ASN A 24 -16.20 48.95 -1.78
N THR A 25 -15.45 48.40 -0.83
CA THR A 25 -14.71 49.19 0.15
C THR A 25 -13.38 48.51 0.45
N ASP A 26 -12.32 49.24 0.15
CA ASP A 26 -10.93 48.97 0.54
C ASP A 26 -10.83 48.98 2.07
N ASP A 27 -10.21 47.92 2.62
CA ASP A 27 -9.50 48.03 3.89
C ASP A 27 -8.23 47.18 3.83
N THR A 28 -7.13 47.88 3.59
CA THR A 28 -5.76 47.42 3.74
C THR A 28 -5.43 47.20 5.21
N VAL A 29 -5.31 45.97 5.63
CA VAL A 29 -4.63 45.60 6.87
C VAL A 29 -3.41 44.73 6.53
N SER A 30 -2.27 45.39 6.63
CA SER A 30 -0.95 44.79 6.55
C SER A 30 -0.74 43.81 7.70
N GLN A 31 -0.65 42.51 7.42
CA GLN A 31 -0.10 41.57 8.36
C GLN A 31 1.38 41.29 8.05
N GLN A 32 2.23 41.87 8.88
CA GLN A 32 3.65 41.59 8.98
C GLN A 32 3.83 40.14 9.47
N THR A 33 4.35 39.29 8.60
CA THR A 33 4.85 37.95 8.95
C THR A 33 6.15 38.15 9.75
N LYS A 34 6.13 37.90 11.04
CA LYS A 34 7.34 37.74 11.86
C LYS A 34 8.03 36.42 11.47
N LYS A 35 9.14 36.55 10.74
CA LYS A 35 10.16 35.51 10.64
C LYS A 35 10.85 35.37 11.99
N GLN A 36 10.64 34.28 12.69
CA GLN A 36 11.38 33.91 13.88
C GLN A 36 12.59 33.08 13.42
N SER A 37 13.76 33.72 13.44
CA SER A 37 15.05 33.06 13.23
C SER A 37 15.42 32.28 14.49
N TYR A 38 15.56 30.97 14.38
CA TYR A 38 16.20 30.16 15.42
C TYR A 38 17.71 30.31 15.29
N THR A 39 18.32 30.97 16.26
CA THR A 39 19.76 31.03 16.45
C THR A 39 20.19 29.75 17.18
N GLU A 40 20.97 28.91 16.51
CA GLU A 40 21.62 27.77 17.13
C GLU A 40 22.70 28.26 18.10
N ILE A 41 22.56 27.88 19.37
CA ILE A 41 23.57 28.08 20.40
C ILE A 41 24.48 26.85 20.37
N TYR A 42 25.67 26.99 19.79
CA TYR A 42 26.74 25.98 19.92
C TYR A 42 27.48 26.21 21.22
N GLU A 43 27.30 25.33 22.20
CA GLU A 43 28.15 25.22 23.37
C GLU A 43 29.52 24.62 22.96
N GLN A 44 30.58 25.37 23.18
CA GLN A 44 31.95 24.95 22.96
C GLN A 44 32.37 23.97 24.07
N VAL A 45 32.68 22.74 23.69
CA VAL A 45 33.36 21.76 24.53
C VAL A 45 34.89 21.88 24.24
N PRO A 46 35.78 21.99 25.26
CA PRO A 46 37.21 22.18 25.01
C PRO A 46 37.86 20.90 24.48
N SER A 47 38.72 21.07 23.46
CA SER A 47 39.58 20.04 22.88
C SER A 47 40.59 19.48 23.88
N PRO A 48 40.80 18.17 23.96
CA PRO A 48 42.00 17.59 24.50
C PRO A 48 43.10 17.51 23.43
N SER A 49 44.29 17.82 23.87
CA SER A 49 45.57 17.90 23.17
C SER A 49 45.95 16.67 22.36
N VAL A 50 46.51 16.96 21.18
CA VAL A 50 47.12 16.04 20.22
C VAL A 50 48.32 15.32 20.81
N THR A 51 48.30 13.98 20.78
CA THR A 51 49.55 13.17 20.74
C THR A 51 49.54 12.41 19.40
N LYS A 52 50.62 12.63 18.67
CA LYS A 52 50.96 12.07 17.37
C LYS A 52 51.19 10.56 17.41
N THR A 53 50.88 9.97 16.30
CA THR A 53 51.38 8.72 15.66
C THR A 53 50.40 7.58 15.69
N GLU A 54 49.69 7.40 14.57
CA GLU A 54 49.53 6.08 13.96
C GLU A 54 48.99 6.23 12.51
N ASN A 55 49.48 5.37 11.69
CA ASN A 55 49.42 5.25 10.26
C ASN A 55 47.96 5.29 9.65
N PRO A 56 47.65 6.08 8.61
CA PRO A 56 46.34 6.12 8.03
C PRO A 56 46.19 5.19 6.81
N ASP A 57 46.29 3.87 7.01
CA ASP A 57 46.03 2.91 5.94
C ASP A 57 45.43 1.60 6.49
N THR A 58 44.26 1.70 7.11
CA THR A 58 43.38 0.54 7.23
C THR A 58 41.94 1.02 7.43
N VAL A 59 41.39 1.71 6.43
CA VAL A 59 39.96 1.79 6.29
C VAL A 59 39.50 0.40 5.83
N LEU A 60 39.07 -0.40 6.79
CA LEU A 60 38.36 -1.63 6.53
C LEU A 60 37.09 -1.24 5.72
N LYS A 61 37.18 -1.33 4.40
CA LYS A 61 36.01 -1.43 3.55
C LYS A 61 35.28 -2.68 4.01
N GLU A 62 34.20 -2.51 4.75
CA GLU A 62 33.21 -3.57 4.86
C GLU A 62 32.81 -3.93 3.43
N VAL A 63 33.37 -5.02 2.95
CA VAL A 63 32.99 -5.62 1.68
C VAL A 63 31.55 -6.10 1.91
N ASN A 64 30.61 -5.30 1.43
CA ASN A 64 29.20 -5.68 1.38
C ASN A 64 29.09 -6.89 0.45
N ASN A 65 29.19 -8.10 1.01
CA ASN A 65 29.23 -9.38 0.31
C ASN A 65 27.84 -9.83 -0.16
N GLN A 66 26.92 -8.87 -0.39
CA GLN A 66 25.66 -9.21 -1.05
C GLN A 66 25.92 -9.40 -2.56
N PRO A 67 25.46 -10.51 -3.15
CA PRO A 67 25.59 -10.72 -4.60
C PRO A 67 24.93 -9.55 -5.33
N ALA A 68 25.64 -9.03 -6.34
CA ALA A 68 25.13 -7.92 -7.16
C ALA A 68 23.74 -8.29 -7.74
N LYS A 69 22.82 -7.31 -7.70
CA LYS A 69 21.50 -7.49 -8.33
C LYS A 69 21.64 -7.86 -9.80
N LYS A 70 20.92 -8.88 -10.23
CA LYS A 70 20.87 -9.31 -11.63
C LYS A 70 20.12 -8.26 -12.47
N ASP A 71 20.41 -8.18 -13.78
CA ASP A 71 19.70 -7.30 -14.70
C ASP A 71 18.23 -7.72 -14.90
N SER A 72 17.96 -9.01 -14.80
CA SER A 72 16.62 -9.58 -14.83
C SER A 72 16.51 -10.82 -13.94
N MET A 73 15.29 -11.09 -13.49
CA MET A 73 14.99 -12.28 -12.69
C MET A 73 13.56 -12.73 -12.95
N MET A 74 13.35 -14.05 -12.92
CA MET A 74 12.03 -14.65 -12.96
C MET A 74 12.01 -15.86 -11.99
N LEU A 75 11.15 -15.80 -10.99
CA LEU A 75 10.97 -16.88 -10.01
C LEU A 75 9.78 -17.76 -10.42
N ASP A 76 9.93 -19.05 -10.26
CA ASP A 76 8.82 -19.97 -10.44
C ASP A 76 8.04 -20.10 -9.12
N VAL A 77 7.02 -19.26 -8.97
CA VAL A 77 6.14 -19.22 -7.80
C VAL A 77 4.78 -19.80 -8.21
N VAL A 78 4.23 -20.70 -7.37
CA VAL A 78 2.89 -21.25 -7.57
C VAL A 78 1.86 -20.11 -7.64
N LEU A 79 0.86 -20.24 -8.53
CA LEU A 79 -0.27 -19.32 -8.57
C LEU A 79 -1.44 -19.89 -7.77
N ILE A 80 -1.94 -19.11 -6.82
CA ILE A 80 -3.13 -19.42 -6.03
C ILE A 80 -4.18 -18.33 -6.32
N LYS A 81 -5.42 -18.72 -6.61
CA LYS A 81 -6.54 -17.81 -6.84
C LYS A 81 -7.24 -17.49 -5.51
N GLN A 82 -7.61 -16.22 -5.28
CA GLN A 82 -8.36 -15.85 -4.08
C GLN A 82 -9.82 -16.29 -4.13
N ASN A 83 -10.44 -16.18 -5.30
CA ASN A 83 -11.81 -16.61 -5.52
C ASN A 83 -11.93 -18.14 -5.69
N PRO A 84 -13.09 -18.76 -5.35
CA PRO A 84 -14.33 -18.10 -4.90
C PRO A 84 -14.37 -17.80 -3.39
N GLU A 85 -13.48 -18.31 -2.55
CA GLU A 85 -13.62 -18.35 -1.09
C GLU A 85 -13.35 -16.97 -0.44
N LEU A 86 -12.41 -16.18 -0.97
CA LEU A 86 -11.93 -14.97 -0.35
C LEU A 86 -12.01 -13.78 -1.32
N ARG A 87 -13.21 -13.18 -1.44
CA ARG A 87 -13.44 -12.03 -2.34
C ARG A 87 -12.48 -10.87 -2.09
N TYR A 88 -12.12 -10.63 -0.83
CA TYR A 88 -11.20 -9.56 -0.39
C TYR A 88 -9.90 -10.14 0.19
N GLY A 89 -9.44 -11.28 -0.26
CA GLY A 89 -8.32 -12.02 0.32
C GLY A 89 -7.04 -11.97 -0.50
N CYS A 90 -6.80 -10.90 -1.27
CA CYS A 90 -5.62 -10.82 -2.12
C CYS A 90 -4.32 -10.88 -1.32
N GLU A 91 -4.24 -10.28 -0.14
CA GLU A 91 -3.05 -10.25 0.70
C GLU A 91 -2.69 -11.65 1.23
N VAL A 92 -3.64 -12.31 1.89
CA VAL A 92 -3.37 -13.66 2.43
C VAL A 92 -3.16 -14.69 1.32
N THR A 93 -3.81 -14.53 0.17
CA THR A 93 -3.60 -15.41 -0.98
C THR A 93 -2.23 -15.19 -1.60
N SER A 94 -1.79 -13.94 -1.73
CA SER A 94 -0.43 -13.60 -2.17
C SER A 94 0.61 -14.13 -1.18
N LEU A 95 0.35 -14.01 0.13
CA LEU A 95 1.25 -14.56 1.14
C LEU A 95 1.31 -16.09 1.09
N ALA A 96 0.20 -16.77 0.82
CA ALA A 96 0.21 -18.24 0.63
C ALA A 96 1.17 -18.65 -0.51
N MET A 97 1.18 -17.90 -1.64
CA MET A 97 2.13 -18.16 -2.74
C MET A 97 3.58 -17.97 -2.29
N VAL A 98 3.86 -16.90 -1.53
CA VAL A 98 5.21 -16.58 -1.02
C VAL A 98 5.68 -17.64 -0.01
N LEU A 99 4.83 -18.07 0.91
CA LEU A 99 5.17 -19.09 1.91
C LEU A 99 5.34 -20.48 1.29
N ASN A 100 4.54 -20.85 0.27
CA ASN A 100 4.77 -22.08 -0.48
C ASN A 100 6.12 -22.09 -1.19
N HIS A 101 6.55 -20.95 -1.74
CA HIS A 101 7.89 -20.80 -2.31
C HIS A 101 9.01 -20.96 -1.25
N ALA A 102 8.73 -20.60 0.00
CA ALA A 102 9.63 -20.83 1.14
C ALA A 102 9.67 -22.30 1.62
N GLY A 103 8.88 -23.18 1.00
CA GLY A 103 8.75 -24.58 1.39
C GLY A 103 7.71 -24.85 2.49
N VAL A 104 6.90 -23.85 2.87
CA VAL A 104 5.78 -24.05 3.82
C VAL A 104 4.55 -24.49 3.04
N ASN A 105 4.11 -25.72 3.26
CA ASN A 105 2.86 -26.21 2.66
C ASN A 105 1.65 -25.62 3.39
N ILE A 106 1.08 -24.54 2.85
CA ILE A 106 -0.01 -23.79 3.46
C ILE A 106 -0.99 -23.27 2.39
N ASP A 107 -2.27 -23.30 2.69
CA ASP A 107 -3.29 -22.72 1.82
C ASP A 107 -3.73 -21.32 2.29
N LYS A 108 -4.46 -20.60 1.41
CA LYS A 108 -4.97 -19.27 1.70
C LYS A 108 -5.98 -19.26 2.86
N MET A 109 -6.74 -20.37 3.07
CA MET A 109 -7.73 -20.49 4.14
C MET A 109 -7.08 -20.66 5.50
N ASP A 110 -5.88 -21.28 5.58
CA ASP A 110 -5.09 -21.33 6.81
C ASP A 110 -4.63 -19.93 7.23
N LEU A 111 -4.17 -19.15 6.27
CA LEU A 111 -3.77 -17.77 6.52
C LEU A 111 -4.97 -16.88 6.85
N TYR A 112 -6.11 -17.04 6.16
CA TYR A 112 -7.37 -16.36 6.49
C TYR A 112 -7.80 -16.59 7.94
N ARG A 113 -7.65 -17.82 8.45
CA ARG A 113 -7.97 -18.18 9.84
C ARG A 113 -6.98 -17.56 10.83
N SER A 114 -5.72 -17.41 10.43
CA SER A 114 -4.61 -17.01 11.31
C SER A 114 -4.35 -15.49 11.31
N ILE A 115 -4.70 -14.78 10.23
CA ILE A 115 -4.45 -13.34 10.12
C ILE A 115 -5.20 -12.57 11.21
N GLN A 116 -4.53 -11.65 11.86
CA GLN A 116 -5.17 -10.71 12.79
C GLN A 116 -6.26 -9.92 12.08
N LYS A 117 -7.39 -9.72 12.73
CA LYS A 117 -8.53 -8.97 12.23
C LYS A 117 -8.78 -7.77 13.15
N ASP A 118 -9.11 -6.64 12.55
CA ASP A 118 -9.63 -5.51 13.28
C ASP A 118 -11.16 -5.71 13.45
N PRO A 119 -11.68 -5.74 14.69
CA PRO A 119 -13.09 -6.07 14.95
C PRO A 119 -14.04 -4.89 14.76
N ASP A 120 -13.54 -3.67 14.52
CA ASP A 120 -14.39 -2.49 14.47
C ASP A 120 -15.39 -2.56 13.32
N PRO A 121 -16.70 -2.43 13.63
CA PRO A 121 -17.74 -2.54 12.62
C PRO A 121 -17.78 -1.28 11.73
N ILE A 122 -18.19 -1.48 10.47
CA ILE A 122 -18.42 -0.37 9.56
C ILE A 122 -19.64 0.46 10.02
N LYS A 123 -19.47 1.78 10.07
CA LYS A 123 -20.57 2.75 10.26
C LYS A 123 -20.61 3.67 9.05
N ARG A 124 -21.81 3.86 8.47
CA ARG A 124 -22.01 4.70 7.31
C ARG A 124 -22.95 5.86 7.59
N ALA A 125 -22.73 6.96 6.89
CA ALA A 125 -23.68 8.07 6.81
C ALA A 125 -24.89 7.69 5.94
N ALA A 126 -25.94 8.51 5.95
CA ALA A 126 -27.14 8.29 5.15
C ALA A 126 -26.86 8.35 3.63
N ASN A 127 -25.82 9.08 3.19
CA ASN A 127 -25.37 9.14 1.80
C ASN A 127 -24.47 7.95 1.39
N GLY A 128 -24.17 7.04 2.32
CA GLY A 128 -23.35 5.85 2.06
C GLY A 128 -21.87 5.99 2.37
N ASP A 129 -21.35 7.18 2.69
CA ASP A 129 -19.95 7.41 3.05
C ASP A 129 -19.59 6.63 4.31
N ILE A 130 -18.36 6.14 4.38
CA ILE A 130 -17.86 5.44 5.56
C ILE A 130 -17.46 6.47 6.62
N LEU A 131 -18.13 6.47 7.77
CA LEU A 131 -17.82 7.32 8.89
C LEU A 131 -16.74 6.72 9.81
N ASN A 132 -16.90 5.44 10.13
CA ASN A 132 -15.97 4.69 10.99
C ASN A 132 -15.81 3.28 10.45
N TRP A 133 -14.62 2.73 10.60
CA TRP A 133 -14.31 1.34 10.32
C TRP A 133 -12.97 0.97 10.96
N GLY A 134 -12.56 -0.30 10.82
CA GLY A 134 -11.28 -0.79 11.32
C GLY A 134 -10.06 -0.15 10.64
N ASN A 135 -8.89 -0.39 11.21
CA ASN A 135 -7.62 0.07 10.69
C ASN A 135 -6.85 -1.10 10.03
N PRO A 136 -6.58 -1.06 8.72
CA PRO A 136 -5.82 -2.14 8.07
C PRO A 136 -4.39 -2.34 8.59
N ALA A 137 -3.83 -1.35 9.30
CA ALA A 137 -2.52 -1.48 9.96
C ALA A 137 -2.57 -2.30 11.26
N ASP A 138 -3.77 -2.48 11.84
CA ASP A 138 -3.97 -3.23 13.08
C ASP A 138 -4.52 -4.64 12.82
N GLY A 139 -5.15 -4.87 11.66
CA GLY A 139 -5.67 -6.18 11.26
C GLY A 139 -6.47 -6.11 9.97
N PHE A 140 -6.95 -7.25 9.48
CA PHE A 140 -7.85 -7.28 8.33
C PHE A 140 -9.19 -6.60 8.69
N VAL A 141 -9.62 -5.66 7.86
CA VAL A 141 -10.82 -4.85 8.08
C VAL A 141 -12.03 -5.48 7.39
N GLY A 142 -13.05 -5.81 8.19
CA GLY A 142 -14.31 -6.36 7.69
C GLY A 142 -14.30 -7.86 7.38
N ASP A 143 -15.07 -8.27 6.36
CA ASP A 143 -15.24 -9.69 5.99
C ASP A 143 -14.50 -10.03 4.70
N MET A 144 -13.41 -10.78 4.82
CA MET A 144 -12.58 -11.22 3.71
C MET A 144 -13.32 -12.12 2.71
N THR A 145 -14.36 -12.84 3.17
CA THR A 145 -15.15 -13.73 2.29
C THR A 145 -16.07 -12.98 1.34
N GLY A 146 -16.39 -11.72 1.65
CA GLY A 146 -17.27 -10.88 0.85
C GLY A 146 -18.77 -11.11 1.08
N ARG A 147 -19.17 -11.85 2.13
CA ARG A 147 -20.57 -11.96 2.58
C ARG A 147 -21.05 -10.65 3.20
N GLN A 148 -20.12 -9.91 3.81
CA GLN A 148 -20.28 -8.57 4.33
C GLN A 148 -19.25 -7.63 3.69
N ALA A 149 -19.29 -6.34 4.05
CA ALA A 149 -18.25 -5.40 3.63
C ALA A 149 -16.88 -5.85 4.13
N GLY A 150 -15.89 -5.88 3.26
CA GLY A 150 -14.50 -6.20 3.56
C GLY A 150 -13.58 -5.25 2.82
N TYR A 151 -12.38 -5.06 3.35
CA TYR A 151 -11.43 -4.15 2.73
C TYR A 151 -10.04 -4.79 2.54
N ALA A 152 -9.14 -4.65 3.52
CA ALA A 152 -7.74 -5.03 3.35
C ALA A 152 -7.04 -5.29 4.70
N VAL A 153 -5.80 -5.76 4.63
CA VAL A 153 -4.81 -5.74 5.71
C VAL A 153 -3.49 -5.20 5.18
N PHE A 154 -2.75 -4.44 6.01
CA PHE A 154 -1.47 -3.86 5.63
C PHE A 154 -0.27 -4.70 6.09
N ASP A 155 0.91 -4.16 5.92
CA ASP A 155 2.18 -4.86 6.09
C ASP A 155 2.42 -5.41 7.50
N LYS A 156 2.13 -4.67 8.58
CA LYS A 156 2.45 -5.10 9.95
C LYS A 156 1.78 -6.41 10.39
N PRO A 157 0.45 -6.59 10.26
CA PRO A 157 -0.17 -7.88 10.56
C PRO A 157 0.30 -9.01 9.65
N MET A 158 0.65 -8.69 8.39
CA MET A 158 1.20 -9.65 7.44
C MET A 158 2.61 -10.09 7.85
N GLU A 159 3.47 -9.18 8.31
CA GLU A 159 4.79 -9.49 8.88
C GLU A 159 4.67 -10.43 10.09
N ALA A 160 3.75 -10.12 11.01
CA ALA A 160 3.48 -10.98 12.15
C ALA A 160 3.04 -12.39 11.72
N LEU A 161 2.20 -12.48 10.67
CA LEU A 161 1.76 -13.75 10.13
C LEU A 161 2.90 -14.54 9.46
N VAL A 162 3.82 -13.88 8.74
CA VAL A 162 5.04 -14.52 8.22
C VAL A 162 5.85 -15.10 9.38
N ASN A 163 6.12 -14.33 10.44
CA ASN A 163 6.88 -14.80 11.61
C ASN A 163 6.17 -15.92 12.36
N GLN A 164 4.85 -16.02 12.33
CA GLN A 164 4.11 -17.14 12.88
C GLN A 164 4.38 -18.45 12.10
N LYS A 165 4.55 -18.37 10.77
CA LYS A 165 4.76 -19.53 9.88
C LYS A 165 6.25 -19.81 9.64
N LEU A 166 7.09 -18.80 9.67
CA LEU A 166 8.55 -18.83 9.51
C LEU A 166 9.21 -17.98 10.61
N PRO A 167 9.37 -18.51 11.83
CA PRO A 167 9.85 -17.74 12.98
C PRO A 167 11.17 -17.01 12.72
N GLY A 168 11.18 -15.69 12.91
CA GLY A 168 12.35 -14.83 12.74
C GLY A 168 12.80 -14.60 11.29
N ARG A 169 12.02 -15.04 10.30
CA ARG A 169 12.37 -14.94 8.88
C ARG A 169 11.58 -13.90 8.10
N ALA A 170 10.63 -13.20 8.71
CA ALA A 170 9.89 -12.13 8.04
C ALA A 170 10.84 -10.98 7.66
N ILE A 171 10.66 -10.48 6.45
CA ILE A 171 11.35 -9.30 5.94
C ILE A 171 10.31 -8.26 5.53
N ASN A 172 10.28 -7.14 6.25
CA ASN A 172 9.45 -6.00 5.91
C ASN A 172 10.28 -5.00 5.08
N LEU A 173 9.92 -4.85 3.80
CA LEU A 173 10.54 -3.93 2.86
C LEU A 173 9.71 -2.66 2.65
N THR A 174 8.67 -2.44 3.47
CA THR A 174 7.82 -1.25 3.40
C THR A 174 8.64 0.02 3.61
N ASN A 175 8.37 1.04 2.81
CA ASN A 175 9.08 2.32 2.77
C ASN A 175 10.57 2.23 2.36
N GLN A 176 11.04 1.07 1.91
CA GLN A 176 12.36 0.96 1.29
C GLN A 176 12.33 1.44 -0.17
N PRO A 177 13.46 1.88 -0.75
CA PRO A 177 13.55 2.11 -2.20
C PRO A 177 13.13 0.86 -2.99
N PHE A 178 12.43 1.03 -4.12
CA PHE A 178 11.98 -0.11 -4.93
C PHE A 178 13.14 -1.02 -5.37
N GLU A 179 14.32 -0.47 -5.53
CA GLU A 179 15.54 -1.22 -5.85
C GLU A 179 15.85 -2.30 -4.79
N ARG A 180 15.59 -2.02 -3.49
CA ARG A 180 15.75 -3.02 -2.42
C ARG A 180 14.77 -4.17 -2.56
N VAL A 181 13.56 -3.89 -3.06
CA VAL A 181 12.58 -4.94 -3.39
C VAL A 181 13.09 -5.79 -4.57
N LEU A 182 13.64 -5.17 -5.60
CA LEU A 182 14.24 -5.89 -6.75
C LEU A 182 15.47 -6.71 -6.35
N GLU A 183 16.34 -6.19 -5.50
CA GLU A 183 17.49 -6.92 -4.94
C GLU A 183 17.02 -8.19 -4.20
N HIS A 184 15.94 -8.08 -3.44
CA HIS A 184 15.35 -9.21 -2.72
C HIS A 184 14.81 -10.29 -3.68
N VAL A 185 14.09 -9.88 -4.74
CA VAL A 185 13.66 -10.79 -5.81
C VAL A 185 14.86 -11.39 -6.55
N SER A 186 15.92 -10.60 -6.81
CA SER A 186 17.18 -11.06 -7.42
C SER A 186 17.87 -12.13 -6.60
N ALA A 187 17.75 -12.07 -5.27
CA ALA A 187 18.27 -13.06 -4.33
C ALA A 187 17.42 -14.34 -4.27
N GLY A 188 16.29 -14.39 -4.98
CA GLY A 188 15.45 -15.59 -5.06
C GLY A 188 14.20 -15.56 -4.19
N TYR A 189 13.83 -14.44 -3.61
CA TYR A 189 12.69 -14.32 -2.69
C TYR A 189 11.54 -13.51 -3.31
N PRO A 190 10.36 -14.11 -3.55
CA PRO A 190 9.19 -13.39 -4.03
C PRO A 190 8.65 -12.46 -2.95
N VAL A 191 8.00 -11.37 -3.35
CA VAL A 191 7.55 -10.30 -2.44
C VAL A 191 6.07 -10.03 -2.64
N VAL A 192 5.28 -10.04 -1.55
CA VAL A 192 3.92 -9.48 -1.56
C VAL A 192 4.04 -7.96 -1.61
N VAL A 193 3.39 -7.33 -2.57
CA VAL A 193 3.40 -5.87 -2.78
C VAL A 193 1.99 -5.34 -2.95
N TRP A 194 1.72 -4.13 -2.41
CA TRP A 194 0.42 -3.48 -2.54
C TRP A 194 0.42 -2.51 -3.72
N THR A 195 -0.61 -2.58 -4.52
CA THR A 195 -0.85 -1.80 -5.74
C THR A 195 -2.35 -1.54 -5.88
N THR A 196 -2.80 -1.07 -7.02
CA THR A 196 -4.21 -1.01 -7.43
C THR A 196 -4.59 -2.21 -8.30
N GLY A 197 -5.88 -2.45 -8.49
CA GLY A 197 -6.36 -3.56 -9.30
C GLY A 197 -5.96 -3.50 -10.78
N ASP A 198 -5.63 -2.33 -11.30
CA ASP A 198 -5.15 -2.10 -12.68
C ASP A 198 -3.67 -1.70 -12.76
N TYR A 199 -2.96 -1.71 -11.61
CA TYR A 199 -1.54 -1.35 -11.49
C TYR A 199 -1.21 0.10 -11.84
N ARG A 200 -2.18 1.02 -11.75
CA ARG A 200 -2.03 2.46 -12.02
C ARG A 200 -2.17 3.28 -10.75
N LEU A 201 -1.92 4.57 -10.85
CA LEU A 201 -2.21 5.49 -9.75
C LEU A 201 -3.69 5.41 -9.37
N PRO A 202 -4.00 5.36 -8.06
CA PRO A 202 -5.39 5.35 -7.61
C PRO A 202 -6.12 6.65 -8.03
N ASP A 203 -7.32 6.50 -8.56
CA ASP A 203 -8.20 7.61 -8.96
C ASP A 203 -9.31 7.88 -7.94
N ARG A 204 -9.58 6.95 -7.03
CA ARG A 204 -10.60 7.06 -5.99
C ARG A 204 -10.04 6.72 -4.62
N TRP A 205 -10.19 7.68 -3.71
CA TRP A 205 -9.77 7.56 -2.32
C TRP A 205 -10.99 7.56 -1.41
N GLU A 206 -10.95 6.73 -0.39
CA GLU A 206 -11.91 6.70 0.70
C GLU A 206 -11.23 7.13 2.00
N SER A 207 -12.01 7.67 2.93
CA SER A 207 -11.51 8.03 4.25
C SER A 207 -12.55 7.72 5.31
N TRP A 208 -12.10 7.23 6.45
CA TRP A 208 -12.95 6.99 7.62
C TRP A 208 -12.17 7.18 8.91
N ASN A 209 -12.89 7.27 10.02
CA ASN A 209 -12.28 7.38 11.33
C ASN A 209 -12.09 5.99 11.97
N HIS A 210 -10.95 5.78 12.63
CA HIS A 210 -10.68 4.68 13.54
C HIS A 210 -10.19 5.29 14.87
N GLY A 211 -11.06 5.38 15.87
CA GLY A 211 -10.80 6.19 17.06
C GLY A 211 -10.54 7.65 16.71
N GLN A 212 -9.34 8.15 17.05
CA GLN A 212 -8.90 9.51 16.73
C GLN A 212 -8.08 9.59 15.42
N GLN A 213 -7.83 8.48 14.77
CA GLN A 213 -7.08 8.43 13.51
C GLN A 213 -8.01 8.54 12.31
N VAL A 214 -7.55 9.22 11.26
CA VAL A 214 -8.20 9.20 9.95
C VAL A 214 -7.44 8.22 9.06
N ILE A 215 -8.13 7.18 8.65
CA ILE A 215 -7.62 6.23 7.65
C ILE A 215 -7.97 6.78 6.27
N LYS A 216 -6.97 6.94 5.40
CA LYS A 216 -7.16 7.33 4.00
C LYS A 216 -6.47 6.32 3.10
N THR A 217 -7.21 5.75 2.17
CA THR A 217 -6.74 4.64 1.34
C THR A 217 -7.55 4.53 0.05
N PRO A 218 -6.99 3.98 -1.05
CA PRO A 218 -7.77 3.83 -2.29
C PRO A 218 -8.75 2.66 -2.18
N LEU A 219 -9.91 2.80 -2.84
CA LEU A 219 -10.93 1.75 -2.87
C LEU A 219 -10.54 0.54 -3.71
N ASP A 220 -9.67 0.72 -4.69
CA ASP A 220 -9.18 -0.30 -5.61
C ASP A 220 -7.84 -0.91 -5.18
N LEU A 221 -7.52 -0.81 -3.88
CA LEU A 221 -6.34 -1.47 -3.29
C LEU A 221 -6.33 -2.96 -3.65
N HIS A 222 -5.15 -3.43 -4.07
CA HIS A 222 -4.89 -4.80 -4.42
C HIS A 222 -3.51 -5.24 -3.94
N ALA A 223 -3.35 -6.52 -3.61
CA ALA A 223 -2.07 -7.11 -3.28
C ALA A 223 -1.74 -8.28 -4.22
N VAL A 224 -0.51 -8.30 -4.70
CA VAL A 224 -0.01 -9.29 -5.66
C VAL A 224 1.37 -9.79 -5.24
N VAL A 225 1.88 -10.83 -5.89
CA VAL A 225 3.26 -11.30 -5.67
C VAL A 225 4.16 -10.81 -6.80
N LEU A 226 5.18 -10.01 -6.47
CA LEU A 226 6.27 -9.69 -7.38
C LEU A 226 7.19 -10.91 -7.50
N VAL A 227 7.20 -11.53 -8.69
CA VAL A 227 7.94 -12.76 -8.97
C VAL A 227 9.09 -12.57 -9.96
N GLY A 228 9.19 -11.41 -10.57
CA GLY A 228 10.27 -11.14 -11.52
C GLY A 228 10.32 -9.71 -12.01
N TYR A 229 11.40 -9.40 -12.71
CA TYR A 229 11.61 -8.09 -13.35
C TYR A 229 12.65 -8.19 -14.48
N ASP A 230 12.62 -7.21 -15.38
CA ASP A 230 13.67 -6.91 -16.35
C ASP A 230 13.97 -5.39 -16.35
N ALA A 231 14.61 -4.88 -17.39
CA ALA A 231 14.92 -3.45 -17.50
C ALA A 231 13.67 -2.56 -17.42
N ASN A 232 12.55 -2.97 -18.07
CA ASN A 232 11.38 -2.13 -18.31
C ASN A 232 10.11 -2.60 -17.62
N TYR A 233 10.06 -3.85 -17.15
CA TYR A 233 8.85 -4.50 -16.64
C TYR A 233 9.07 -5.16 -15.29
N VAL A 234 7.98 -5.29 -14.54
CA VAL A 234 7.82 -6.21 -13.43
C VAL A 234 6.86 -7.32 -13.82
N TYR A 235 6.98 -8.48 -13.17
CA TYR A 235 6.15 -9.66 -13.41
C TYR A 235 5.47 -10.08 -12.12
N LEU A 236 4.14 -10.19 -12.16
CA LEU A 236 3.29 -10.34 -11.00
C LEU A 236 2.44 -11.61 -11.08
N ASN A 237 2.39 -12.39 -10.01
CA ASN A 237 1.33 -13.38 -9.85
C ASN A 237 0.14 -12.71 -9.17
N ASP A 238 -0.99 -12.67 -9.86
CA ASP A 238 -2.19 -11.96 -9.44
C ASP A 238 -3.27 -12.92 -8.96
N PRO A 239 -3.59 -12.94 -7.66
CA PRO A 239 -4.59 -13.83 -7.08
C PRO A 239 -6.03 -13.53 -7.53
N LEU A 240 -6.34 -12.28 -7.88
CA LEU A 240 -7.67 -11.85 -8.29
C LEU A 240 -8.00 -12.28 -9.72
N SER A 241 -7.15 -11.94 -10.66
CA SER A 241 -7.30 -12.35 -12.07
C SER A 241 -6.96 -13.82 -12.30
N GLY A 242 -6.22 -14.45 -11.38
CA GLY A 242 -5.71 -15.80 -11.51
C GLY A 242 -4.71 -15.94 -12.67
N LYS A 243 -3.94 -14.90 -12.96
CA LYS A 243 -2.91 -14.90 -14.00
C LYS A 243 -1.52 -14.94 -13.38
N LYS A 244 -0.67 -15.80 -13.95
CA LYS A 244 0.74 -15.94 -13.59
C LYS A 244 1.59 -15.00 -14.43
N GLN A 245 2.58 -14.36 -13.80
CA GLN A 245 3.59 -13.53 -14.46
C GLN A 245 2.99 -12.41 -15.33
N VAL A 246 1.96 -11.71 -14.81
CA VAL A 246 1.38 -10.55 -15.47
C VAL A 246 2.48 -9.49 -15.66
N ARG A 247 2.74 -9.11 -16.90
CA ARG A 247 3.76 -8.12 -17.26
C ARG A 247 3.19 -6.71 -17.14
N VAL A 248 3.81 -5.89 -16.29
CA VAL A 248 3.41 -4.49 -16.06
C VAL A 248 4.62 -3.59 -16.24
N ARG A 249 4.43 -2.41 -16.87
CA ARG A 249 5.52 -1.42 -16.99
C ARG A 249 6.03 -1.04 -15.59
N LYS A 250 7.34 -1.06 -15.42
CA LYS A 250 7.98 -0.84 -14.12
C LYS A 250 7.68 0.55 -13.56
N ASP A 251 7.73 1.59 -14.38
CA ASP A 251 7.42 2.97 -14.02
C ASP A 251 5.98 3.11 -13.49
N GLN A 252 5.00 2.62 -14.25
CA GLN A 252 3.58 2.62 -13.87
C GLN A 252 3.36 1.88 -12.54
N PHE A 253 3.96 0.70 -12.39
CA PHE A 253 3.85 -0.09 -11.17
C PHE A 253 4.43 0.63 -9.96
N ILE A 254 5.62 1.23 -10.10
CA ILE A 254 6.29 1.95 -9.01
C ILE A 254 5.45 3.14 -8.53
N GLU A 255 4.79 3.87 -9.44
CA GLU A 255 3.89 4.97 -9.07
C GLU A 255 2.70 4.49 -8.25
N SER A 256 2.02 3.43 -8.68
CA SER A 256 0.93 2.79 -7.94
C SER A 256 1.40 2.29 -6.56
N TRP A 257 2.50 1.55 -6.50
CA TRP A 257 3.08 1.03 -5.26
C TRP A 257 3.46 2.13 -4.27
N LYS A 258 4.07 3.24 -4.76
CA LYS A 258 4.40 4.40 -3.92
C LYS A 258 3.15 5.07 -3.36
N ALA A 259 2.09 5.20 -4.16
CA ALA A 259 0.82 5.78 -3.70
C ALA A 259 0.20 4.98 -2.55
N LEU A 260 0.48 3.66 -2.48
CA LEU A 260 0.08 2.76 -1.39
C LEU A 260 1.17 2.60 -0.31
N GLN A 261 1.98 3.65 -0.08
CA GLN A 261 3.01 3.74 0.97
C GLN A 261 4.13 2.71 0.81
N SER A 262 4.44 2.34 -0.42
CA SER A 262 5.56 1.44 -0.73
C SER A 262 5.56 0.14 0.07
N ARG A 263 4.37 -0.45 0.35
CA ARG A 263 4.26 -1.65 1.19
C ARG A 263 4.78 -2.88 0.48
N ALA A 264 5.60 -3.64 1.20
CA ALA A 264 6.20 -4.87 0.68
C ALA A 264 6.60 -5.82 1.81
N ILE A 265 6.20 -7.09 1.72
CA ILE A 265 6.48 -8.14 2.71
C ILE A 265 7.02 -9.38 2.02
N SER A 266 8.03 -9.98 2.62
CA SER A 266 8.64 -11.23 2.18
C SER A 266 9.23 -12.01 3.36
N TYR A 267 10.10 -12.96 3.05
CA TYR A 267 10.89 -13.75 4.01
C TYR A 267 12.34 -13.84 3.53
N LYS A 268 13.22 -14.33 4.40
CA LYS A 268 14.61 -14.64 4.06
C LYS A 268 15.04 -16.00 4.63
#